data_5576842244aefd4fe25223d05be92cf5
#
_entry.id   5576842244aefd4fe25223d05be92cf5
#
_cell.length_a   1.000
_cell.length_b   1.000
_cell.length_c   1.000
_cell.angle_alpha   90.00
_cell.angle_beta   90.00
_cell.angle_gamma   90.00
#
_symmetry.space_group_name_H-M   'P 1'
#
loop_
_entity.id
_entity.type
_entity.pdbx_description
1 polymer ?
#
loop_
_entity_poly.entity_id
_entity_poly.type
_entity_poly.pdbx_seq_one_letter_code
_entity_poly.pdbx_strand_id
1 'polypeptide(L)'
;NFCDFVLVVSIFSVLIDTLAYNSYITSYNTNMAVNEAFIDSATLRENVVSLARNIGYVPRSKKSSTAKINFSVNVSSSKASVLTLHKGLVASGNLSNGDYLFSIPDDITARANDNDIVNFSDITVHEGTLLTKTFTVDNSQVDAKYILPNANIDTSTIRVTITNPSGTEEVFNKYENIYQVNSLSRLFLVQEISDERYQLLFGDGTLGKKPENGSTIKVTYIVTQGELGNGAANFSFNGKVSYTIGGIDQSVTQGVSLISTTQPSENGASIESVDSIKYLAPRVYASQQRAVTANDYTALIPSLFSNVDSVSAYGGEELTPPQYGKVFLTIKPKFGEFISDVTKDAIKQGLKKYTVAGIKQEFVDLSYLYVEYNSTVSYDPGQTASKTGLASNITKAINTYAASTDINQFGGRLKYSKLLNVICLLYTSDAADEEDSVDLGGRRII
;
A
#
# COMPACT_ATOMS: atom_id res chain seq x y z
N ASN A 1 -27.08 28.46 -48.16
CA ASN A 1 -25.65 28.27 -48.47
C ASN A 1 -24.82 29.56 -48.48
N PHE A 2 -25.38 30.74 -48.87
CA PHE A 2 -24.69 32.01 -48.81
C PHE A 2 -24.71 32.61 -47.40
N CYS A 3 -25.75 32.35 -46.62
CA CYS A 3 -25.84 32.77 -45.22
C CYS A 3 -24.86 32.04 -44.30
N ASP A 4 -24.57 30.77 -44.56
CA ASP A 4 -23.58 30.01 -43.76
C ASP A 4 -22.14 30.50 -43.96
N PHE A 5 -21.81 30.94 -45.20
CA PHE A 5 -20.50 31.45 -45.52
C PHE A 5 -20.24 32.85 -44.89
N VAL A 6 -21.26 33.70 -44.80
CA VAL A 6 -21.16 35.05 -44.17
C VAL A 6 -21.02 34.91 -42.62
N LEU A 7 -21.59 33.90 -42.02
CA LEU A 7 -21.48 33.65 -40.57
C LEU A 7 -20.07 33.23 -40.17
N VAL A 8 -19.36 32.46 -40.99
CA VAL A 8 -18.02 31.94 -40.70
C VAL A 8 -16.93 33.03 -40.74
N VAL A 9 -17.15 34.11 -41.48
CA VAL A 9 -16.12 35.18 -41.72
C VAL A 9 -16.45 36.50 -41.01
N SER A 10 -17.58 36.60 -40.28
CA SER A 10 -17.96 37.84 -39.61
C SER A 10 -17.35 37.94 -38.21
N ILE A 11 -17.06 39.19 -37.75
CA ILE A 11 -16.61 39.48 -36.38
C ILE A 11 -17.59 38.91 -35.34
N PHE A 12 -18.88 38.84 -35.63
CA PHE A 12 -19.90 38.24 -34.79
C PHE A 12 -19.76 36.73 -34.67
N SER A 13 -19.34 36.04 -35.73
CA SER A 13 -19.05 34.60 -35.65
C SER A 13 -17.92 34.30 -34.65
N VAL A 14 -16.82 35.03 -34.75
CA VAL A 14 -15.68 34.90 -33.83
C VAL A 14 -16.11 35.20 -32.39
N LEU A 15 -16.97 36.18 -32.18
CA LEU A 15 -17.47 36.51 -30.84
C LEU A 15 -18.38 35.39 -30.30
N ILE A 16 -19.27 34.85 -31.15
CA ILE A 16 -20.15 33.71 -30.76
C ILE A 16 -19.32 32.47 -30.44
N ASP A 17 -18.32 32.16 -31.28
CA ASP A 17 -17.44 31.01 -31.05
C ASP A 17 -16.65 31.18 -29.74
N THR A 18 -16.17 32.38 -29.47
CA THR A 18 -15.45 32.69 -28.20
C THR A 18 -16.37 32.54 -26.99
N LEU A 19 -17.62 33.02 -27.09
CA LEU A 19 -18.60 32.88 -26.02
C LEU A 19 -19.04 31.42 -25.83
N ALA A 20 -19.25 30.70 -26.94
CA ALA A 20 -19.59 29.27 -26.90
C ALA A 20 -18.47 28.46 -26.26
N TYR A 21 -17.23 28.69 -26.65
CA TYR A 21 -16.05 28.07 -26.06
C TYR A 21 -15.92 28.39 -24.56
N ASN A 22 -16.08 29.65 -24.17
CA ASN A 22 -16.04 30.03 -22.75
C ASN A 22 -17.17 29.39 -21.95
N SER A 23 -18.38 29.34 -22.52
CA SER A 23 -19.51 28.62 -21.88
C SER A 23 -19.26 27.13 -21.72
N TYR A 24 -18.67 26.50 -22.75
CA TYR A 24 -18.27 25.09 -22.72
C TYR A 24 -17.25 24.82 -21.61
N ILE A 25 -16.16 25.62 -21.58
CA ILE A 25 -15.11 25.46 -20.56
C ILE A 25 -15.65 25.73 -19.15
N THR A 26 -16.51 26.73 -18.98
CA THR A 26 -17.14 27.04 -17.69
C THR A 26 -18.04 25.90 -17.24
N SER A 27 -18.85 25.34 -18.13
CA SER A 27 -19.72 24.20 -17.85
C SER A 27 -18.90 22.94 -17.50
N TYR A 28 -17.83 22.68 -18.26
CA TYR A 28 -16.91 21.57 -17.99
C TYR A 28 -16.27 21.69 -16.61
N ASN A 29 -15.70 22.88 -16.30
CA ASN A 29 -15.07 23.12 -14.99
C ASN A 29 -16.08 23.00 -13.83
N THR A 30 -17.31 23.49 -14.05
CA THR A 30 -18.40 23.36 -13.05
C THR A 30 -18.75 21.89 -12.79
N ASN A 31 -18.93 21.12 -13.85
CA ASN A 31 -19.21 19.68 -13.74
C ASN A 31 -18.05 18.94 -13.06
N MET A 32 -16.83 19.26 -13.41
CA MET A 32 -15.65 18.69 -12.78
C MET A 32 -15.62 19.03 -11.28
N ALA A 33 -15.81 20.31 -10.91
CA ALA A 33 -15.83 20.72 -9.51
C ALA A 33 -16.91 20.03 -8.69
N VAL A 34 -18.12 19.84 -9.27
CA VAL A 34 -19.21 19.10 -8.61
C VAL A 34 -18.86 17.63 -8.45
N ASN A 35 -18.31 16.99 -9.49
CA ASN A 35 -17.92 15.58 -9.40
C ASN A 35 -16.81 15.36 -8.36
N GLU A 36 -15.85 16.25 -8.27
CA GLU A 36 -14.74 16.18 -7.31
C GLU A 36 -15.18 16.46 -5.85
N ALA A 37 -16.40 16.94 -5.62
CA ALA A 37 -16.93 17.19 -4.26
C ALA A 37 -17.41 15.91 -3.54
N PHE A 38 -17.61 14.81 -4.23
CA PHE A 38 -18.12 13.56 -3.67
C PHE A 38 -17.11 12.43 -3.84
N ILE A 39 -16.94 11.63 -2.79
CA ILE A 39 -15.94 10.54 -2.77
C ILE A 39 -16.18 9.50 -3.89
N ASP A 40 -17.45 9.22 -4.23
CA ASP A 40 -17.79 8.21 -5.24
C ASP A 40 -17.45 8.68 -6.66
N SER A 41 -17.64 9.97 -6.97
CA SER A 41 -17.43 10.54 -8.30
C SER A 41 -16.08 11.21 -8.50
N ALA A 42 -15.37 11.59 -7.43
CA ALA A 42 -14.06 12.23 -7.52
C ALA A 42 -13.05 11.33 -8.25
N THR A 43 -12.25 11.90 -9.14
CA THR A 43 -11.24 11.18 -9.93
C THR A 43 -9.82 11.50 -9.51
N LEU A 44 -9.60 12.71 -9.00
CA LEU A 44 -8.28 13.15 -8.55
C LEU A 44 -7.96 12.57 -7.18
N ARG A 45 -6.82 11.86 -7.08
CA ARG A 45 -6.38 11.23 -5.83
C ARG A 45 -6.37 12.19 -4.64
N GLU A 46 -5.86 13.40 -4.83
CA GLU A 46 -5.77 14.42 -3.78
C GLU A 46 -7.14 14.74 -3.16
N ASN A 47 -8.16 14.86 -3.99
CA ASN A 47 -9.53 15.14 -3.56
C ASN A 47 -10.13 13.93 -2.83
N VAL A 48 -9.96 12.72 -3.37
CA VAL A 48 -10.43 11.49 -2.73
C VAL A 48 -9.77 11.29 -1.37
N VAL A 49 -8.44 11.49 -1.26
CA VAL A 49 -7.71 11.42 0.01
C VAL A 49 -8.22 12.47 1.01
N SER A 50 -8.46 13.69 0.54
CA SER A 50 -9.00 14.77 1.38
C SER A 50 -10.40 14.46 1.89
N LEU A 51 -11.28 13.94 1.03
CA LEU A 51 -12.63 13.54 1.40
C LEU A 51 -12.63 12.33 2.36
N ALA A 52 -11.79 11.32 2.10
CA ALA A 52 -11.62 10.16 2.97
C ALA A 52 -11.14 10.57 4.36
N ARG A 53 -10.22 11.52 4.45
CA ARG A 53 -9.72 12.05 5.71
C ARG A 53 -10.83 12.74 6.53
N ASN A 54 -11.76 13.46 5.89
CA ASN A 54 -12.88 14.11 6.59
C ASN A 54 -13.78 13.11 7.32
N ILE A 55 -13.85 11.86 6.85
CA ILE A 55 -14.55 10.75 7.51
C ILE A 55 -13.62 9.90 8.40
N GLY A 56 -12.38 10.35 8.63
CA GLY A 56 -11.42 9.69 9.52
C GLY A 56 -10.67 8.50 8.89
N TYR A 57 -10.75 8.31 7.58
CA TYR A 57 -9.99 7.28 6.87
C TYR A 57 -8.64 7.83 6.43
N VAL A 58 -7.56 7.13 6.79
CA VAL A 58 -6.20 7.45 6.36
C VAL A 58 -5.75 6.39 5.36
N PRO A 59 -5.61 6.74 4.08
CA PRO A 59 -5.16 5.81 3.07
C PRO A 59 -3.78 5.23 3.39
N ARG A 60 -3.54 3.99 2.97
CA ARG A 60 -2.23 3.35 3.15
C ARG A 60 -1.21 3.96 2.22
N SER A 61 -0.06 4.31 2.80
CA SER A 61 1.14 4.66 2.04
C SER A 61 1.70 3.44 1.33
N LYS A 62 2.66 3.67 0.44
CA LYS A 62 3.51 2.60 -0.07
C LYS A 62 4.17 1.89 1.10
N LYS A 63 4.24 0.56 1.06
CA LYS A 63 4.77 -0.25 2.14
C LYS A 63 6.00 -1.02 1.67
N SER A 64 7.06 -0.94 2.44
CA SER A 64 8.29 -1.69 2.19
C SER A 64 8.06 -3.19 2.37
N SER A 65 8.69 -4.01 1.52
CA SER A 65 8.79 -5.44 1.80
C SER A 65 9.68 -5.67 3.02
N THR A 66 9.32 -6.64 3.83
CA THR A 66 10.03 -6.95 5.08
C THR A 66 10.55 -8.37 5.08
N ALA A 67 11.80 -8.55 5.47
CA ALA A 67 12.41 -9.86 5.67
C ALA A 67 12.88 -10.01 7.11
N LYS A 68 13.02 -11.25 7.58
CA LYS A 68 13.67 -11.55 8.86
C LYS A 68 14.97 -12.27 8.61
N ILE A 69 16.03 -11.71 9.14
CA ILE A 69 17.39 -12.20 8.95
C ILE A 69 18.08 -12.45 10.28
N ASN A 70 18.98 -13.42 10.28
CA ASN A 70 19.85 -13.73 11.39
C ASN A 70 21.30 -13.66 10.94
N PHE A 71 22.17 -13.16 11.79
CA PHE A 71 23.62 -13.22 11.62
C PHE A 71 24.31 -13.15 12.98
N SER A 72 25.56 -13.54 13.04
CA SER A 72 26.36 -13.47 14.24
C SER A 72 27.65 -12.72 13.99
N VAL A 73 28.20 -12.15 15.04
CA VAL A 73 29.47 -11.42 15.01
C VAL A 73 30.38 -12.00 16.07
N ASN A 74 31.56 -12.44 15.65
CA ASN A 74 32.61 -12.93 16.56
C ASN A 74 33.40 -11.74 17.09
N VAL A 75 33.41 -11.58 18.43
CA VAL A 75 34.07 -10.49 19.14
C VAL A 75 35.26 -10.97 20.00
N SER A 76 35.77 -12.17 19.74
CA SER A 76 36.92 -12.74 20.53
C SER A 76 38.12 -11.83 20.56
N SER A 77 38.36 -11.06 19.48
CA SER A 77 39.48 -10.11 19.38
C SER A 77 39.28 -8.82 20.18
N SER A 78 38.03 -8.34 20.25
CA SER A 78 37.70 -7.06 20.91
C SER A 78 37.17 -7.23 22.33
N LYS A 79 36.70 -8.45 22.69
CA LYS A 79 36.06 -8.75 23.98
C LYS A 79 34.91 -7.79 24.31
N ALA A 80 34.23 -7.29 23.28
CA ALA A 80 33.12 -6.38 23.45
C ALA A 80 31.91 -7.13 24.02
N SER A 81 31.36 -6.66 25.12
CA SER A 81 30.17 -7.28 25.76
C SER A 81 28.87 -6.94 25.09
N VAL A 82 28.80 -5.81 24.37
CA VAL A 82 27.60 -5.32 23.67
C VAL A 82 28.00 -4.78 22.30
N LEU A 83 27.27 -5.18 21.28
CA LEU A 83 27.36 -4.60 19.94
C LEU A 83 26.09 -3.84 19.59
N THR A 84 26.23 -2.78 18.84
CA THR A 84 25.15 -1.99 18.27
C THR A 84 25.17 -2.12 16.74
N LEU A 85 24.09 -2.66 16.17
CA LEU A 85 23.81 -2.58 14.74
C LEU A 85 23.12 -1.24 14.49
N HIS A 86 23.76 -0.39 13.69
CA HIS A 86 23.28 0.96 13.43
C HIS A 86 22.13 0.96 12.41
N LYS A 87 21.18 1.85 12.63
CA LYS A 87 20.10 2.15 11.69
C LYS A 87 20.63 2.56 10.32
N GLY A 88 19.88 2.25 9.29
CA GLY A 88 20.24 2.45 7.90
C GLY A 88 20.42 1.15 7.17
N LEU A 89 21.27 1.13 6.16
CA LEU A 89 21.54 -0.05 5.34
C LEU A 89 22.12 -1.18 6.17
N VAL A 90 21.51 -2.36 6.09
CA VAL A 90 21.98 -3.59 6.78
C VAL A 90 22.35 -4.69 5.80
N ALA A 91 21.54 -4.87 4.76
CA ALA A 91 21.74 -5.96 3.81
C ALA A 91 21.35 -5.55 2.39
N SER A 92 21.90 -6.27 1.40
CA SER A 92 21.41 -6.26 0.03
C SER A 92 20.85 -7.65 -0.31
N GLY A 93 19.65 -7.67 -0.87
CA GLY A 93 18.98 -8.89 -1.32
C GLY A 93 18.96 -8.95 -2.84
N ASN A 94 19.25 -10.13 -3.40
CA ASN A 94 19.25 -10.35 -4.85
C ASN A 94 17.91 -11.00 -5.28
N LEU A 95 17.30 -10.40 -6.30
CA LEU A 95 16.12 -10.91 -6.99
C LEU A 95 16.39 -11.04 -8.48
N SER A 96 15.54 -11.77 -9.19
CA SER A 96 15.68 -11.94 -10.65
C SER A 96 15.60 -10.64 -11.46
N ASN A 97 14.99 -9.60 -10.86
CA ASN A 97 14.81 -8.27 -11.46
C ASN A 97 15.82 -7.22 -10.95
N GLY A 98 16.79 -7.59 -10.11
CA GLY A 98 17.83 -6.70 -9.61
C GLY A 98 18.16 -6.87 -8.14
N ASP A 99 19.09 -6.03 -7.67
CA ASP A 99 19.51 -5.97 -6.28
C ASP A 99 18.72 -4.91 -5.53
N TYR A 100 18.23 -5.26 -4.35
CA TYR A 100 17.46 -4.39 -3.47
C TYR A 100 18.21 -4.17 -2.16
N LEU A 101 18.15 -2.94 -1.66
CA LEU A 101 18.75 -2.55 -0.39
C LEU A 101 17.73 -2.73 0.73
N PHE A 102 18.19 -3.26 1.86
CA PHE A 102 17.37 -3.48 3.05
C PHE A 102 17.95 -2.73 4.23
N SER A 103 17.10 -1.93 4.87
CA SER A 103 17.47 -1.00 5.94
C SER A 103 16.67 -1.25 7.22
N ILE A 104 17.19 -0.82 8.37
CA ILE A 104 16.46 -0.78 9.64
C ILE A 104 16.23 0.68 10.06
N PRO A 105 15.06 1.00 10.65
CA PRO A 105 14.76 2.37 11.08
C PRO A 105 15.40 2.75 12.41
N ASP A 106 15.72 1.77 13.27
CA ASP A 106 16.19 1.96 14.64
C ASP A 106 17.47 1.18 14.88
N ASP A 107 18.32 1.65 15.80
CA ASP A 107 19.53 0.93 16.25
C ASP A 107 19.14 -0.31 17.07
N ILE A 108 19.84 -1.42 16.86
CA ILE A 108 19.58 -2.67 17.55
C ILE A 108 20.84 -3.08 18.32
N THR A 109 20.70 -3.34 19.63
CA THR A 109 21.78 -3.78 20.49
C THR A 109 21.66 -5.26 20.85
N ALA A 110 22.78 -5.98 20.82
CA ALA A 110 22.84 -7.38 21.25
C ALA A 110 24.07 -7.61 22.13
N ARG A 111 23.98 -8.61 23.03
CA ARG A 111 25.04 -8.95 23.97
C ARG A 111 25.81 -10.18 23.52
N ALA A 112 27.11 -10.20 23.82
CA ALA A 112 27.92 -11.36 23.60
C ALA A 112 27.54 -12.51 24.55
N ASN A 113 27.61 -13.73 24.04
CA ASN A 113 27.50 -14.94 24.83
C ASN A 113 28.89 -15.36 25.43
N ASP A 114 28.89 -16.45 26.20
CA ASP A 114 30.09 -16.98 26.84
C ASP A 114 31.22 -17.39 25.86
N ASN A 115 30.87 -17.55 24.58
CA ASN A 115 31.81 -17.92 23.50
C ASN A 115 32.30 -16.69 22.70
N ASP A 116 32.13 -15.47 23.21
CA ASP A 116 32.47 -14.22 22.51
C ASP A 116 31.77 -14.06 21.16
N ILE A 117 30.53 -14.55 21.04
CA ILE A 117 29.69 -14.43 19.85
C ILE A 117 28.46 -13.59 20.19
N VAL A 118 28.20 -12.55 19.40
CA VAL A 118 26.99 -11.76 19.47
C VAL A 118 26.03 -12.23 18.39
N ASN A 119 24.84 -12.69 18.78
CA ASN A 119 23.80 -13.14 17.85
C ASN A 119 22.75 -12.06 17.65
N PHE A 120 22.56 -11.68 16.39
CA PHE A 120 21.43 -10.86 15.95
C PHE A 120 20.39 -11.79 15.31
N SER A 121 19.30 -12.04 16.05
CA SER A 121 18.26 -13.00 15.65
C SER A 121 16.95 -12.27 15.34
N ASP A 122 16.23 -12.74 14.33
CA ASP A 122 14.92 -12.24 13.89
C ASP A 122 14.88 -10.72 13.61
N ILE A 123 15.99 -10.20 13.09
CA ILE A 123 16.08 -8.79 12.72
C ILE A 123 15.16 -8.53 11.54
N THR A 124 14.15 -7.69 11.76
CA THR A 124 13.27 -7.24 10.68
C THR A 124 13.95 -6.14 9.88
N VAL A 125 14.22 -6.42 8.62
CA VAL A 125 14.77 -5.45 7.67
C VAL A 125 13.69 -5.05 6.67
N HIS A 126 13.68 -3.78 6.31
CA HIS A 126 12.74 -3.16 5.37
C HIS A 126 13.44 -2.85 4.06
N GLU A 127 12.84 -3.24 2.95
CA GLU A 127 13.34 -2.85 1.63
C GLU A 127 13.29 -1.33 1.48
N GLY A 128 14.36 -0.77 0.95
CA GLY A 128 14.50 0.65 0.68
C GLY A 128 15.66 1.31 1.41
N THR A 129 15.78 2.62 1.20
CA THR A 129 16.86 3.43 1.73
C THR A 129 16.36 4.32 2.85
N LEU A 130 17.04 4.28 4.01
CA LEU A 130 16.74 5.18 5.12
C LEU A 130 17.27 6.58 4.81
N LEU A 131 16.39 7.57 4.78
CA LEU A 131 16.69 8.97 4.58
C LEU A 131 16.40 9.78 5.84
N THR A 132 17.09 10.92 5.97
CA THR A 132 16.88 11.87 7.06
C THR A 132 16.56 13.24 6.51
N LYS A 133 15.52 13.88 7.05
CA LYS A 133 15.15 15.28 6.79
C LYS A 133 15.11 16.05 8.10
N THR A 134 15.69 17.23 8.10
CA THR A 134 15.70 18.13 9.26
C THR A 134 14.87 19.38 8.95
N PHE A 135 14.10 19.83 9.93
CA PHE A 135 13.35 21.08 9.90
C PHE A 135 13.66 21.88 11.16
N THR A 136 13.57 23.20 11.07
CA THR A 136 13.63 24.09 12.23
C THR A 136 12.23 24.64 12.50
N VAL A 137 11.82 24.65 13.76
CA VAL A 137 10.53 25.17 14.18
C VAL A 137 10.60 26.70 14.22
N ASP A 138 9.73 27.34 13.42
CA ASP A 138 9.56 28.79 13.40
C ASP A 138 8.08 29.11 13.72
N ASN A 139 7.80 29.49 14.96
CA ASN A 139 6.46 29.85 15.40
C ASN A 139 5.97 31.21 14.93
N SER A 140 6.80 31.99 14.22
CA SER A 140 6.36 33.23 13.57
C SER A 140 5.54 32.95 12.31
N GLN A 141 5.68 31.76 11.72
CA GLN A 141 4.89 31.29 10.60
C GLN A 141 3.62 30.60 11.12
N VAL A 142 2.47 31.18 10.81
CA VAL A 142 1.16 30.70 11.29
C VAL A 142 0.83 29.30 10.75
N ASP A 143 1.30 28.96 9.54
CA ASP A 143 1.03 27.68 8.86
C ASP A 143 2.32 26.97 8.46
N ALA A 144 3.25 26.79 9.40
CA ALA A 144 4.48 26.03 9.11
C ALA A 144 4.16 24.59 8.70
N LYS A 145 4.53 24.23 7.47
CA LYS A 145 4.29 22.90 6.90
C LYS A 145 5.58 22.07 6.89
N TYR A 146 5.58 20.98 7.60
CA TYR A 146 6.70 20.03 7.64
C TYR A 146 6.49 18.93 6.61
N ILE A 147 6.84 19.23 5.35
CA ILE A 147 6.61 18.34 4.20
C ILE A 147 7.86 17.51 3.93
N LEU A 148 7.71 16.19 3.87
CA LEU A 148 8.77 15.30 3.43
C LEU A 148 8.93 15.40 1.90
N PRO A 149 10.17 15.57 1.40
CA PRO A 149 10.41 15.89 0.00
C PRO A 149 10.19 14.71 -0.96
N ASN A 150 10.23 13.49 -0.44
CA ASN A 150 10.14 12.28 -1.24
C ASN A 150 8.71 11.75 -1.32
N ALA A 151 8.36 11.21 -2.47
CA ALA A 151 7.26 10.27 -2.64
C ALA A 151 7.72 8.85 -2.27
N ASN A 152 6.84 7.87 -2.32
CA ASN A 152 7.13 6.46 -2.05
C ASN A 152 7.66 6.17 -0.63
N ILE A 153 7.24 6.93 0.36
CA ILE A 153 7.62 6.74 1.75
C ILE A 153 6.75 5.66 2.39
N ASP A 154 7.39 4.73 3.10
CA ASP A 154 6.69 3.86 4.03
C ASP A 154 6.45 4.59 5.35
N THR A 155 5.22 5.06 5.58
CA THR A 155 4.86 5.86 6.75
C THR A 155 4.95 5.09 8.08
N SER A 156 5.07 3.76 8.05
CA SER A 156 5.25 2.94 9.26
C SER A 156 6.68 3.04 9.80
N THR A 157 7.64 3.39 8.93
CA THR A 157 9.06 3.52 9.27
C THR A 157 9.46 4.91 9.74
N ILE A 158 8.54 5.88 9.71
CA ILE A 158 8.82 7.27 10.12
C ILE A 158 9.15 7.31 11.61
N ARG A 159 10.30 7.93 11.93
CA ARG A 159 10.74 8.23 13.29
C ARG A 159 11.00 9.72 13.40
N VAL A 160 10.52 10.33 14.47
CA VAL A 160 10.66 11.77 14.70
C VAL A 160 11.33 12.00 16.04
N THR A 161 12.44 12.72 16.01
CA THR A 161 13.12 13.21 17.21
C THR A 161 13.18 14.73 17.15
N ILE A 162 12.80 15.40 18.22
CA ILE A 162 12.85 16.85 18.33
C ILE A 162 13.90 17.21 19.37
N THR A 163 14.88 18.00 18.96
CA THR A 163 15.89 18.56 19.84
C THR A 163 15.47 19.99 20.20
N ASN A 164 15.17 20.23 21.45
CA ASN A 164 14.80 21.55 21.94
C ASN A 164 16.00 22.51 21.93
N PRO A 165 15.82 23.83 21.98
CA PRO A 165 16.91 24.80 22.05
C PRO A 165 17.85 24.60 23.25
N SER A 166 17.36 23.93 24.32
CA SER A 166 18.16 23.51 25.49
C SER A 166 19.09 22.31 25.23
N GLY A 167 19.03 21.69 24.02
CA GLY A 167 19.77 20.49 23.67
C GLY A 167 19.13 19.17 24.11
N THR A 168 17.93 19.22 24.70
CA THR A 168 17.21 18.00 25.11
C THR A 168 16.56 17.35 23.91
N GLU A 169 16.81 16.05 23.71
CA GLU A 169 16.18 15.25 22.67
C GLU A 169 14.92 14.56 23.19
N GLU A 170 13.85 14.67 22.43
CA GLU A 170 12.55 14.06 22.71
C GLU A 170 12.09 13.24 21.50
N VAL A 171 11.71 11.99 21.76
CA VAL A 171 11.12 11.13 20.71
C VAL A 171 9.62 11.37 20.64
N PHE A 172 9.11 11.62 19.45
CA PHE A 172 7.69 11.76 19.18
C PHE A 172 7.20 10.49 18.48
N ASN A 173 6.03 9.99 18.90
CA ASN A 173 5.42 8.79 18.37
C ASN A 173 4.33 9.13 17.37
N LYS A 174 4.17 8.26 16.35
CA LYS A 174 3.04 8.36 15.43
C LYS A 174 1.74 8.16 16.20
N TYR A 175 0.80 9.07 15.99
CA TYR A 175 -0.52 9.00 16.60
C TYR A 175 -1.29 7.77 16.12
N GLU A 176 -1.75 6.95 17.05
CA GLU A 176 -2.57 5.77 16.77
C GLU A 176 -3.95 5.83 17.42
N ASN A 177 -4.11 6.58 18.55
CA ASN A 177 -5.34 6.52 19.29
C ASN A 177 -5.58 7.79 20.13
N ILE A 178 -6.79 8.38 20.01
CA ILE A 178 -7.17 9.65 20.66
C ILE A 178 -7.33 9.54 22.18
N TYR A 179 -7.46 8.34 22.69
CA TYR A 179 -7.64 8.12 24.12
C TYR A 179 -6.33 8.41 24.87
N GLN A 180 -6.45 9.22 25.94
CA GLN A 180 -5.35 9.62 26.82
C GLN A 180 -4.35 10.62 26.21
N VAL A 181 -4.69 11.33 25.14
CA VAL A 181 -3.88 12.44 24.63
C VAL A 181 -4.11 13.66 25.51
N ASN A 182 -3.01 14.24 25.99
CA ASN A 182 -2.99 15.49 26.76
C ASN A 182 -1.99 16.47 26.14
N SER A 183 -1.89 17.67 26.71
CA SER A 183 -0.99 18.73 26.24
C SER A 183 0.50 18.39 26.27
N LEU A 184 0.92 17.36 27.01
CA LEU A 184 2.31 16.92 27.14
C LEU A 184 2.62 15.68 26.25
N SER A 185 1.62 15.10 25.62
CA SER A 185 1.79 13.90 24.79
C SER A 185 2.64 14.20 23.56
N ARG A 186 3.77 13.50 23.42
CA ARG A 186 4.71 13.63 22.30
C ARG A 186 4.23 12.80 21.14
N LEU A 187 3.42 13.40 20.28
CA LEU A 187 2.81 12.72 19.13
C LEU A 187 2.88 13.57 17.87
N PHE A 188 2.84 12.88 16.74
CA PHE A 188 2.69 13.49 15.43
C PHE A 188 1.69 12.71 14.57
N LEU A 189 1.05 13.43 13.65
CA LEU A 189 0.17 12.89 12.63
C LEU A 189 0.90 12.91 11.29
N VAL A 190 0.61 11.93 10.45
CA VAL A 190 1.09 11.87 9.06
C VAL A 190 -0.11 12.04 8.15
N GLN A 191 -0.01 12.98 7.23
CA GLN A 191 -1.06 13.30 6.28
C GLN A 191 -0.52 13.27 4.87
N GLU A 192 -1.19 12.56 3.97
CA GLU A 192 -0.90 12.60 2.54
C GLU A 192 -1.36 13.95 1.96
N ILE A 193 -0.50 14.54 1.13
CA ILE A 193 -0.75 15.77 0.39
C ILE A 193 -0.53 15.51 -1.11
N SER A 194 -0.53 16.57 -1.92
CA SER A 194 -0.29 16.48 -3.37
C SER A 194 1.01 15.72 -3.71
N ASP A 195 1.01 15.09 -4.88
CA ASP A 195 2.15 14.32 -5.42
C ASP A 195 2.59 13.13 -4.51
N GLU A 196 1.66 12.49 -3.81
CA GLU A 196 1.94 11.35 -2.93
C GLU A 196 3.00 11.64 -1.85
N ARG A 197 3.17 12.91 -1.48
CA ARG A 197 4.06 13.34 -0.41
C ARG A 197 3.34 13.39 0.92
N TYR A 198 4.10 13.43 2.00
CA TYR A 198 3.57 13.40 3.36
C TYR A 198 3.95 14.65 4.13
N GLN A 199 2.98 15.18 4.84
CA GLN A 199 3.14 16.27 5.79
C GLN A 199 3.05 15.72 7.20
N LEU A 200 3.93 16.20 8.09
CA LEU A 200 3.86 15.93 9.51
C LEU A 200 3.13 17.08 10.22
N LEU A 201 2.20 16.71 11.09
CA LEU A 201 1.46 17.64 11.95
C LEU A 201 1.76 17.30 13.41
N PHE A 202 2.09 18.31 14.19
CA PHE A 202 2.35 18.20 15.63
C PHE A 202 1.20 18.76 16.45
N GLY A 203 1.21 18.49 17.76
CA GLY A 203 0.22 19.02 18.66
C GLY A 203 0.26 20.55 18.75
N ASP A 204 -0.87 21.13 19.13
CA ASP A 204 -1.07 22.57 19.30
C ASP A 204 -0.79 23.07 20.74
N GLY A 205 -0.50 22.13 21.67
CA GLY A 205 -0.36 22.40 23.10
C GLY A 205 -1.63 22.14 23.91
N THR A 206 -2.74 21.86 23.22
CA THR A 206 -4.00 21.37 23.83
C THR A 206 -4.13 19.87 23.61
N LEU A 207 -4.04 19.43 22.36
CA LEU A 207 -3.99 18.04 21.94
C LEU A 207 -2.59 17.71 21.43
N GLY A 208 -1.74 17.24 22.34
CA GLY A 208 -0.35 16.93 22.08
C GLY A 208 0.61 18.10 22.28
N LYS A 209 1.88 17.76 22.54
CA LYS A 209 2.93 18.73 22.80
C LYS A 209 3.23 19.55 21.53
N LYS A 210 3.17 20.89 21.65
CA LYS A 210 3.63 21.80 20.61
C LYS A 210 5.15 21.90 20.65
N PRO A 211 5.87 21.72 19.53
CA PRO A 211 7.30 21.96 19.46
C PRO A 211 7.66 23.41 19.81
N GLU A 212 8.72 23.60 20.57
CA GLU A 212 9.22 24.92 20.97
C GLU A 212 9.84 25.66 19.79
N ASN A 213 9.75 26.98 19.80
CA ASN A 213 10.38 27.82 18.77
C ASN A 213 11.90 27.61 18.75
N GLY A 214 12.49 27.48 17.58
CA GLY A 214 13.92 27.20 17.41
C GLY A 214 14.32 25.73 17.62
N SER A 215 13.39 24.83 17.95
CA SER A 215 13.67 23.39 18.02
C SER A 215 14.01 22.83 16.64
N THR A 216 14.85 21.79 16.64
CA THR A 216 15.20 21.05 15.43
C THR A 216 14.42 19.74 15.37
N ILE A 217 13.61 19.56 14.34
CA ILE A 217 12.85 18.33 14.08
C ILE A 217 13.67 17.46 13.13
N LYS A 218 14.14 16.33 13.58
CA LYS A 218 14.84 15.32 12.78
C LYS A 218 13.89 14.18 12.47
N VAL A 219 13.62 13.96 11.19
CA VAL A 219 12.73 12.90 10.69
C VAL A 219 13.54 11.89 9.92
N THR A 220 13.46 10.63 10.30
CA THR A 220 14.02 9.52 9.51
C THR A 220 12.90 8.67 8.97
N TYR A 221 13.03 8.20 7.73
CA TYR A 221 12.02 7.42 7.01
C TYR A 221 12.66 6.60 5.91
N ILE A 222 12.01 5.51 5.51
CA ILE A 222 12.45 4.66 4.41
C ILE A 222 11.67 5.00 3.15
N VAL A 223 12.40 5.22 2.04
CA VAL A 223 11.86 5.32 0.70
C VAL A 223 11.98 3.95 0.04
N THR A 224 10.87 3.39 -0.43
CA THR A 224 10.74 2.00 -0.85
C THR A 224 10.24 1.86 -2.28
N GLN A 225 10.58 0.77 -2.94
CA GLN A 225 9.98 0.36 -4.21
C GLN A 225 8.72 -0.51 -4.03
N GLY A 226 8.40 -0.86 -2.76
CA GLY A 226 7.17 -1.56 -2.40
C GLY A 226 7.20 -3.03 -2.77
N GLU A 227 6.23 -3.45 -3.59
CA GLU A 227 6.04 -4.85 -3.97
C GLU A 227 7.20 -5.45 -4.77
N LEU A 228 7.99 -4.63 -5.46
CA LEU A 228 9.12 -5.09 -6.27
C LEU A 228 10.23 -5.74 -5.44
N GLY A 229 10.31 -5.41 -4.15
CA GLY A 229 11.24 -6.03 -3.21
C GLY A 229 10.78 -7.35 -2.61
N ASN A 230 9.59 -7.86 -2.96
CA ASN A 230 9.08 -9.12 -2.42
C ASN A 230 9.81 -10.32 -3.04
N GLY A 231 10.07 -11.35 -2.22
CA GLY A 231 10.66 -12.63 -2.63
C GLY A 231 12.16 -12.74 -2.42
N ALA A 232 12.86 -11.71 -1.93
CA ALA A 232 14.29 -11.81 -1.62
C ALA A 232 14.52 -12.79 -0.45
N ALA A 233 15.34 -13.80 -0.70
CA ALA A 233 15.67 -14.84 0.28
C ALA A 233 17.16 -14.91 0.60
N ASN A 234 18.01 -14.45 -0.32
CA ASN A 234 19.46 -14.43 -0.16
C ASN A 234 19.94 -13.02 0.11
N PHE A 235 20.62 -12.82 1.23
CA PHE A 235 21.08 -11.51 1.64
C PHE A 235 22.59 -11.48 1.87
N SER A 236 23.23 -10.38 1.46
CA SER A 236 24.61 -10.05 1.76
C SER A 236 24.66 -8.94 2.81
N PHE A 237 25.51 -9.08 3.81
CA PHE A 237 25.62 -8.08 4.89
C PHE A 237 26.37 -6.83 4.42
N ASN A 238 25.77 -5.67 4.59
CA ASN A 238 26.31 -4.35 4.25
C ASN A 238 26.16 -3.35 5.41
N GLY A 239 25.80 -3.86 6.60
CA GLY A 239 25.48 -3.05 7.76
C GLY A 239 26.72 -2.50 8.48
N LYS A 240 26.48 -1.54 9.38
CA LYS A 240 27.48 -1.00 10.29
C LYS A 240 27.23 -1.52 11.70
N VAL A 241 28.20 -2.21 12.26
CA VAL A 241 28.20 -2.68 13.65
C VAL A 241 29.32 -2.01 14.42
N SER A 242 29.03 -1.52 15.62
CA SER A 242 30.03 -0.92 16.49
C SER A 242 29.89 -1.38 17.94
N TYR A 243 30.94 -1.14 18.71
CA TYR A 243 30.97 -1.27 20.16
C TYR A 243 31.66 -0.06 20.76
N THR A 244 31.35 0.28 22.00
CA THR A 244 31.92 1.42 22.70
C THR A 244 32.92 0.96 23.73
N ILE A 245 34.18 1.43 23.65
CA ILE A 245 35.22 1.26 24.68
C ILE A 245 35.71 2.63 25.14
N GLY A 246 35.62 2.88 26.43
CA GLY A 246 36.09 4.15 27.00
C GLY A 246 35.37 5.39 26.45
N GLY A 247 34.14 5.25 26.00
CA GLY A 247 33.34 6.33 25.40
C GLY A 247 33.61 6.58 23.91
N ILE A 248 34.44 5.75 23.27
CA ILE A 248 34.75 5.85 21.84
C ILE A 248 34.13 4.66 21.10
N ASP A 249 33.37 4.94 20.04
CA ASP A 249 32.78 3.93 19.18
C ASP A 249 33.80 3.34 18.21
N GLN A 250 33.94 2.03 18.25
CA GLN A 250 34.82 1.24 17.38
C GLN A 250 33.98 0.42 16.41
N SER A 251 34.23 0.54 15.11
CA SER A 251 33.54 -0.22 14.10
C SER A 251 34.06 -1.65 14.00
N VAL A 252 33.14 -2.60 13.88
CA VAL A 252 33.46 -4.01 13.58
C VAL A 252 33.53 -4.18 12.07
N THR A 253 34.71 -4.52 11.56
CA THR A 253 34.93 -4.71 10.11
C THR A 253 35.10 -6.16 9.69
N GLN A 254 35.27 -7.07 10.67
CA GLN A 254 35.51 -8.51 10.43
C GLN A 254 34.71 -9.37 11.43
N GLY A 255 34.59 -10.65 11.13
CA GLY A 255 33.94 -11.61 12.03
C GLY A 255 32.41 -11.68 11.92
N VAL A 256 31.81 -11.02 10.94
CA VAL A 256 30.39 -11.15 10.66
C VAL A 256 30.15 -12.45 9.87
N SER A 257 29.22 -13.28 10.34
CA SER A 257 28.83 -14.52 9.66
C SER A 257 27.98 -14.21 8.41
N LEU A 258 27.82 -15.23 7.57
CA LEU A 258 26.81 -15.17 6.50
C LEU A 258 25.41 -14.97 7.09
N ILE A 259 24.59 -14.20 6.40
CA ILE A 259 23.18 -14.01 6.76
C ILE A 259 22.42 -15.30 6.49
N SER A 260 21.62 -15.74 7.46
CA SER A 260 20.59 -16.74 7.27
C SER A 260 19.22 -16.07 7.29
N THR A 261 18.36 -16.46 6.36
CA THR A 261 17.02 -15.87 6.22
C THR A 261 16.02 -16.77 6.93
N THR A 262 15.35 -16.23 7.94
CA THR A 262 14.24 -16.90 8.64
C THR A 262 12.96 -16.75 7.85
N GLN A 263 12.74 -15.56 7.26
CA GLN A 263 11.57 -15.24 6.47
C GLN A 263 11.99 -14.42 5.24
N PRO A 264 11.72 -14.91 4.01
CA PRO A 264 11.95 -14.12 2.79
C PRO A 264 11.20 -12.79 2.84
N SER A 265 11.63 -11.83 2.01
CA SER A 265 10.97 -10.54 1.96
C SER A 265 9.54 -10.67 1.43
N GLU A 266 8.58 -10.15 2.17
CA GLU A 266 7.16 -10.17 1.85
C GLU A 266 6.43 -8.91 2.35
N ASN A 267 5.14 -8.80 2.04
CA ASN A 267 4.26 -7.71 2.50
C ASN A 267 4.58 -6.31 1.95
N GLY A 268 5.50 -6.21 0.98
CA GLY A 268 5.67 -4.98 0.21
C GLY A 268 4.44 -4.72 -0.66
N ALA A 269 4.03 -3.45 -0.73
CA ALA A 269 2.85 -3.07 -1.51
C ALA A 269 2.94 -1.65 -2.06
N SER A 270 2.28 -1.43 -3.19
CA SER A 270 2.06 -0.12 -3.76
C SER A 270 1.14 0.72 -2.89
N ILE A 271 1.14 2.03 -3.12
CA ILE A 271 0.21 2.97 -2.48
C ILE A 271 -1.24 2.53 -2.75
N GLU A 272 -2.13 2.77 -1.82
CA GLU A 272 -3.54 2.41 -1.97
C GLU A 272 -4.17 3.13 -3.17
N SER A 273 -4.84 2.36 -4.05
CA SER A 273 -5.48 2.92 -5.24
C SER A 273 -6.71 3.77 -4.89
N VAL A 274 -7.06 4.70 -5.77
CA VAL A 274 -8.24 5.56 -5.63
C VAL A 274 -9.52 4.73 -5.46
N ASP A 275 -9.66 3.65 -6.25
CA ASP A 275 -10.84 2.77 -6.17
C ASP A 275 -10.91 2.03 -4.84
N SER A 276 -9.75 1.60 -4.31
CA SER A 276 -9.68 0.99 -2.98
C SER A 276 -10.11 1.98 -1.89
N ILE A 277 -9.62 3.22 -1.96
CA ILE A 277 -10.00 4.27 -0.99
C ILE A 277 -11.50 4.53 -1.03
N LYS A 278 -12.08 4.70 -2.22
CA LYS A 278 -13.54 4.88 -2.39
C LYS A 278 -14.34 3.72 -1.83
N TYR A 279 -13.85 2.49 -2.02
CA TYR A 279 -14.50 1.30 -1.52
C TYR A 279 -14.38 1.14 0.00
N LEU A 280 -13.17 1.35 0.56
CA LEU A 280 -12.88 1.06 1.97
C LEU A 280 -13.29 2.20 2.91
N ALA A 281 -13.09 3.47 2.53
CA ALA A 281 -13.29 4.59 3.42
C ALA A 281 -14.70 4.66 4.02
N PRO A 282 -15.81 4.54 3.25
CA PRO A 282 -17.16 4.53 3.83
C PRO A 282 -17.42 3.31 4.73
N ARG A 283 -16.85 2.14 4.38
CA ARG A 283 -17.03 0.90 5.14
C ARG A 283 -16.30 0.91 6.47
N VAL A 284 -15.06 1.39 6.48
CA VAL A 284 -14.29 1.57 7.71
C VAL A 284 -14.94 2.62 8.61
N TYR A 285 -15.49 3.70 8.04
CA TYR A 285 -16.28 4.65 8.78
C TYR A 285 -17.53 4.01 9.41
N ALA A 286 -18.27 3.22 8.64
CA ALA A 286 -19.46 2.51 9.12
C ALA A 286 -19.14 1.51 10.24
N SER A 287 -17.99 0.84 10.20
CA SER A 287 -17.53 -0.08 11.25
C SER A 287 -17.17 0.63 12.56
N GLN A 288 -16.97 1.95 12.54
CA GLN A 288 -16.54 2.76 13.70
C GLN A 288 -15.31 2.16 14.40
N GLN A 289 -14.37 1.64 13.63
CA GLN A 289 -13.15 0.97 14.13
C GLN A 289 -13.45 -0.22 15.06
N ARG A 290 -14.55 -0.95 14.82
CA ARG A 290 -14.91 -2.18 15.53
C ARG A 290 -15.19 -3.30 14.54
N ALA A 291 -14.76 -4.49 14.88
CA ALA A 291 -15.04 -5.71 14.12
C ALA A 291 -16.12 -6.51 14.87
N VAL A 292 -17.38 -6.28 14.54
CA VAL A 292 -18.56 -6.91 15.15
C VAL A 292 -19.24 -7.83 14.15
N THR A 293 -19.52 -7.31 12.94
CA THR A 293 -20.18 -8.06 11.88
C THR A 293 -19.15 -8.64 10.89
N ALA A 294 -19.56 -9.66 10.11
CA ALA A 294 -18.73 -10.21 9.05
C ALA A 294 -18.22 -9.12 8.07
N ASN A 295 -19.09 -8.15 7.73
CA ASN A 295 -18.75 -7.04 6.86
C ASN A 295 -17.68 -6.11 7.44
N ASP A 296 -17.62 -5.95 8.77
CA ASP A 296 -16.57 -5.15 9.41
C ASP A 296 -15.20 -5.79 9.22
N TYR A 297 -15.11 -7.13 9.36
CA TYR A 297 -13.87 -7.86 9.09
C TYR A 297 -13.44 -7.74 7.64
N THR A 298 -14.39 -7.82 6.69
CA THR A 298 -14.08 -7.69 5.25
C THR A 298 -13.58 -6.29 4.88
N ALA A 299 -13.94 -5.26 5.63
CA ALA A 299 -13.47 -3.89 5.44
C ALA A 299 -12.15 -3.60 6.17
N LEU A 300 -12.04 -4.05 7.43
CA LEU A 300 -10.88 -3.74 8.28
C LEU A 300 -9.62 -4.49 7.86
N ILE A 301 -9.73 -5.78 7.51
CA ILE A 301 -8.54 -6.57 7.16
C ILE A 301 -7.78 -6.00 5.97
N PRO A 302 -8.40 -5.68 4.82
CA PRO A 302 -7.70 -5.06 3.70
C PRO A 302 -7.18 -3.65 4.00
N SER A 303 -7.81 -2.91 4.92
CA SER A 303 -7.32 -1.59 5.33
C SER A 303 -6.04 -1.66 6.19
N LEU A 304 -5.84 -2.76 6.91
CA LEU A 304 -4.69 -2.96 7.79
C LEU A 304 -3.53 -3.72 7.12
N PHE A 305 -3.85 -4.65 6.21
CA PHE A 305 -2.88 -5.56 5.60
C PHE A 305 -2.88 -5.42 4.08
N SER A 306 -1.76 -4.98 3.54
CA SER A 306 -1.61 -4.65 2.11
C SER A 306 -1.59 -5.85 1.18
N ASN A 307 -1.11 -7.02 1.66
CA ASN A 307 -1.05 -8.27 0.88
C ASN A 307 -2.38 -9.03 0.83
N VAL A 308 -3.48 -8.37 1.17
CA VAL A 308 -4.82 -8.94 1.11
C VAL A 308 -5.52 -8.43 -0.15
N ASP A 309 -5.96 -9.34 -1.00
CA ASP A 309 -6.75 -9.05 -2.20
C ASP A 309 -8.24 -9.00 -1.86
N SER A 310 -8.74 -10.08 -1.27
CA SER A 310 -10.13 -10.17 -0.82
C SER A 310 -10.27 -11.00 0.46
N VAL A 311 -11.33 -10.73 1.22
CA VAL A 311 -11.64 -11.39 2.48
C VAL A 311 -13.08 -11.87 2.45
N SER A 312 -13.28 -13.10 2.90
CA SER A 312 -14.60 -13.63 3.26
C SER A 312 -14.64 -13.90 4.76
N ALA A 313 -15.66 -13.41 5.42
CA ALA A 313 -15.89 -13.62 6.85
C ALA A 313 -17.31 -14.15 7.07
N TYR A 314 -17.44 -15.10 8.00
CA TYR A 314 -18.75 -15.61 8.41
C TYR A 314 -18.73 -16.03 9.89
N GLY A 315 -19.88 -16.00 10.53
CA GLY A 315 -20.02 -16.39 11.92
C GLY A 315 -19.98 -17.91 12.10
N GLY A 316 -19.51 -18.36 13.24
CA GLY A 316 -19.51 -19.80 13.55
C GLY A 316 -20.90 -20.39 13.72
N GLU A 317 -21.94 -19.57 13.91
CA GLU A 317 -23.35 -19.96 13.93
C GLU A 317 -23.86 -20.48 12.58
N GLU A 318 -23.21 -20.10 11.47
CA GLU A 318 -23.55 -20.55 10.12
C GLU A 318 -23.07 -21.98 9.81
N LEU A 319 -22.21 -22.52 10.67
CA LEU A 319 -21.67 -23.87 10.48
C LEU A 319 -22.63 -24.97 10.98
N THR A 320 -22.46 -26.16 10.46
CA THR A 320 -23.16 -27.36 10.93
C THR A 320 -22.14 -28.42 11.40
N PRO A 321 -21.98 -28.67 12.71
CA PRO A 321 -22.67 -28.08 13.87
C PRO A 321 -22.22 -26.62 14.14
N PRO A 322 -23.07 -25.74 14.73
CA PRO A 322 -22.73 -24.37 15.06
C PRO A 322 -21.58 -24.26 16.06
N GLN A 323 -20.67 -23.31 15.83
CA GLN A 323 -19.55 -22.98 16.71
C GLN A 323 -19.64 -21.53 17.19
N TYR A 324 -20.35 -21.30 18.28
CA TYR A 324 -20.56 -19.96 18.84
C TYR A 324 -19.27 -19.33 19.37
N GLY A 325 -19.19 -18.00 19.33
CA GLY A 325 -18.03 -17.23 19.80
C GLY A 325 -16.82 -17.26 18.87
N LYS A 326 -17.00 -17.71 17.64
CA LYS A 326 -15.97 -17.76 16.60
C LYS A 326 -16.41 -17.02 15.35
N VAL A 327 -15.44 -16.35 14.71
CA VAL A 327 -15.57 -15.82 13.37
C VAL A 327 -14.53 -16.51 12.49
N PHE A 328 -14.98 -17.04 11.37
CA PHE A 328 -14.13 -17.70 10.40
C PHE A 328 -13.76 -16.73 9.30
N LEU A 329 -12.46 -16.65 9.02
CA LEU A 329 -11.87 -15.72 8.06
C LEU A 329 -11.15 -16.52 6.98
N THR A 330 -11.54 -16.30 5.74
CA THR A 330 -10.84 -16.81 4.57
C THR A 330 -10.28 -15.63 3.82
N ILE A 331 -8.96 -15.62 3.61
CA ILE A 331 -8.26 -14.47 3.03
C ILE A 331 -7.52 -14.92 1.79
N LYS A 332 -7.77 -14.21 0.70
CA LYS A 332 -7.02 -14.37 -0.54
C LYS A 332 -5.88 -13.35 -0.56
N PRO A 333 -4.61 -13.80 -0.66
CA PRO A 333 -3.48 -12.88 -0.82
C PRO A 333 -3.43 -12.31 -2.24
N LYS A 334 -2.79 -11.15 -2.39
CA LYS A 334 -2.47 -10.57 -3.71
C LYS A 334 -1.38 -11.37 -4.42
N PHE A 335 -0.42 -11.89 -3.64
CA PHE A 335 0.71 -12.67 -4.13
C PHE A 335 0.73 -14.01 -3.41
N GLY A 336 0.91 -15.08 -4.20
CA GLY A 336 0.88 -16.45 -3.69
C GLY A 336 -0.53 -17.05 -3.64
N GLU A 337 -0.60 -18.34 -3.33
CA GLU A 337 -1.86 -19.09 -3.25
C GLU A 337 -2.46 -19.07 -1.82
N PHE A 338 -1.61 -19.05 -0.80
CA PHE A 338 -2.02 -19.11 0.59
C PHE A 338 -1.27 -18.08 1.43
N ILE A 339 -1.89 -17.67 2.53
CA ILE A 339 -1.25 -16.82 3.54
C ILE A 339 -0.47 -17.69 4.51
N SER A 340 0.79 -17.32 4.80
CA SER A 340 1.62 -17.99 5.79
C SER A 340 1.04 -17.90 7.20
N ASP A 341 1.33 -18.88 8.07
CA ASP A 341 0.84 -18.87 9.45
C ASP A 341 1.35 -17.65 10.23
N VAL A 342 2.57 -17.18 9.92
CA VAL A 342 3.13 -15.95 10.50
C VAL A 342 2.27 -14.73 10.14
N THR A 343 1.83 -14.64 8.89
CA THR A 343 0.95 -13.55 8.43
C THR A 343 -0.45 -13.69 9.06
N LYS A 344 -0.99 -14.91 9.20
CA LYS A 344 -2.26 -15.17 9.91
C LYS A 344 -2.18 -14.67 11.36
N ASP A 345 -1.09 -14.95 12.05
CA ASP A 345 -0.88 -14.49 13.43
C ASP A 345 -0.70 -12.97 13.51
N ALA A 346 0.01 -12.35 12.57
CA ALA A 346 0.11 -10.90 12.48
C ALA A 346 -1.26 -10.25 12.27
N ILE A 347 -2.12 -10.84 11.43
CA ILE A 347 -3.50 -10.38 11.23
C ILE A 347 -4.31 -10.51 12.52
N LYS A 348 -4.23 -11.65 13.24
CA LYS A 348 -4.89 -11.82 14.55
C LYS A 348 -4.45 -10.74 15.55
N GLN A 349 -3.15 -10.49 15.65
CA GLN A 349 -2.62 -9.44 16.54
C GLN A 349 -3.10 -8.04 16.15
N GLY A 350 -3.10 -7.72 14.85
CA GLY A 350 -3.60 -6.45 14.34
C GLY A 350 -5.10 -6.24 14.60
N LEU A 351 -5.90 -7.29 14.43
CA LEU A 351 -7.35 -7.26 14.68
C LEU A 351 -7.72 -7.17 16.16
N LYS A 352 -6.84 -7.58 17.08
CA LYS A 352 -7.12 -7.62 18.51
C LYS A 352 -7.58 -6.27 19.08
N LYS A 353 -7.15 -5.17 18.50
CA LYS A 353 -7.56 -3.81 18.88
C LYS A 353 -9.02 -3.49 18.52
N TYR A 354 -9.58 -4.19 17.53
CA TYR A 354 -10.89 -3.90 16.93
C TYR A 354 -11.95 -4.90 17.31
N THR A 355 -11.57 -6.08 17.78
CA THR A 355 -12.49 -7.19 18.05
C THR A 355 -13.15 -7.09 19.41
N VAL A 356 -14.40 -7.55 19.48
CA VAL A 356 -15.15 -7.64 20.71
C VAL A 356 -14.60 -8.76 21.61
N ALA A 357 -14.59 -8.53 22.92
CA ALA A 357 -14.15 -9.53 23.89
C ALA A 357 -14.99 -10.81 23.78
N GLY A 358 -14.33 -11.96 23.79
CA GLY A 358 -14.99 -13.28 23.72
C GLY A 358 -15.16 -13.85 22.31
N ILE A 359 -14.90 -13.08 21.26
CA ILE A 359 -14.92 -13.58 19.87
C ILE A 359 -13.50 -13.95 19.43
N LYS A 360 -13.34 -15.22 18.99
CA LYS A 360 -12.08 -15.75 18.47
C LYS A 360 -12.10 -15.78 16.94
N GLN A 361 -11.04 -15.30 16.33
CA GLN A 361 -10.83 -15.40 14.89
C GLN A 361 -10.14 -16.72 14.56
N GLU A 362 -10.74 -17.50 13.67
CA GLU A 362 -10.14 -18.69 13.09
C GLU A 362 -9.96 -18.52 11.58
N PHE A 363 -8.81 -18.94 11.06
CA PHE A 363 -8.56 -18.89 9.64
C PHE A 363 -8.93 -20.21 8.97
N VAL A 364 -9.61 -20.10 7.84
CA VAL A 364 -9.92 -21.22 6.96
C VAL A 364 -9.14 -21.04 5.68
N ASP A 365 -8.45 -22.08 5.24
CA ASP A 365 -7.67 -22.00 4.00
C ASP A 365 -8.59 -21.92 2.79
N LEU A 366 -8.08 -21.24 1.76
CA LEU A 366 -8.77 -21.06 0.48
C LEU A 366 -8.99 -22.40 -0.21
N SER A 367 -10.18 -22.56 -0.79
CA SER A 367 -10.47 -23.62 -1.75
C SER A 367 -10.59 -23.00 -3.14
N TYR A 368 -9.74 -23.43 -4.07
CA TYR A 368 -9.75 -22.96 -5.44
C TYR A 368 -10.58 -23.88 -6.34
N LEU A 369 -11.43 -23.30 -7.15
CA LEU A 369 -12.10 -24.00 -8.24
C LEU A 369 -11.36 -23.71 -9.54
N TYR A 370 -10.69 -24.72 -10.07
CA TYR A 370 -10.00 -24.61 -11.37
C TYR A 370 -10.99 -24.93 -12.48
N VAL A 371 -11.04 -24.06 -13.49
CA VAL A 371 -11.89 -24.24 -14.66
C VAL A 371 -11.00 -24.46 -15.88
N GLU A 372 -11.12 -25.64 -16.48
CA GLU A 372 -10.47 -25.96 -17.77
C GLU A 372 -11.36 -25.52 -18.92
N TYR A 373 -10.81 -24.81 -19.86
CA TYR A 373 -11.52 -24.31 -21.03
C TYR A 373 -10.90 -24.86 -22.32
N ASN A 374 -11.73 -25.58 -23.09
CA ASN A 374 -11.37 -26.13 -24.40
C ASN A 374 -12.20 -25.46 -25.48
N SER A 375 -11.58 -24.80 -26.44
CA SER A 375 -12.29 -24.16 -27.54
C SER A 375 -11.58 -24.32 -28.88
N THR A 376 -12.37 -24.36 -29.92
CA THR A 376 -11.88 -24.30 -31.32
C THR A 376 -12.28 -22.96 -31.92
N VAL A 377 -11.32 -22.21 -32.38
CA VAL A 377 -11.53 -20.91 -33.03
C VAL A 377 -11.30 -21.02 -34.51
N SER A 378 -12.34 -20.74 -35.30
CA SER A 378 -12.24 -20.61 -36.76
C SER A 378 -11.92 -19.16 -37.10
N TYR A 379 -10.93 -18.93 -37.98
CA TYR A 379 -10.48 -17.60 -38.37
C TYR A 379 -10.27 -17.51 -39.88
N ASP A 380 -10.35 -16.28 -40.42
CA ASP A 380 -10.07 -16.02 -41.84
C ASP A 380 -8.57 -15.72 -42.01
N PRO A 381 -7.84 -16.57 -42.80
CA PRO A 381 -6.40 -16.34 -43.03
C PRO A 381 -6.10 -15.07 -43.81
N GLY A 382 -7.10 -14.48 -44.49
CA GLY A 382 -6.93 -13.22 -45.25
C GLY A 382 -6.86 -11.98 -44.37
N GLN A 383 -7.44 -12.06 -43.15
CA GLN A 383 -7.51 -10.94 -42.19
C GLN A 383 -6.51 -11.06 -41.05
N THR A 384 -5.84 -12.20 -40.89
CA THR A 384 -4.96 -12.45 -39.74
C THR A 384 -3.55 -12.78 -40.21
N ALA A 385 -2.57 -11.97 -39.83
CA ALA A 385 -1.19 -12.11 -40.30
C ALA A 385 -0.47 -13.41 -39.82
N SER A 386 -0.92 -14.03 -38.72
CA SER A 386 -0.28 -15.22 -38.14
C SER A 386 -1.19 -16.02 -37.23
N LYS A 387 -1.31 -17.32 -37.45
CA LYS A 387 -2.01 -18.28 -36.57
C LYS A 387 -1.47 -18.27 -35.13
N THR A 388 -0.16 -18.22 -35.00
CA THR A 388 0.51 -18.18 -33.66
C THR A 388 0.29 -16.88 -32.96
N GLY A 389 0.27 -15.75 -33.69
CA GLY A 389 -0.08 -14.43 -33.13
C GLY A 389 -1.51 -14.38 -32.60
N LEU A 390 -2.48 -14.88 -33.37
CA LEU A 390 -3.86 -14.97 -32.96
C LEU A 390 -4.05 -15.82 -31.69
N ALA A 391 -3.42 -17.01 -31.67
CA ALA A 391 -3.46 -17.89 -30.50
C ALA A 391 -2.87 -17.21 -29.24
N SER A 392 -1.75 -16.50 -29.39
CA SER A 392 -1.14 -15.74 -28.30
C SER A 392 -2.06 -14.62 -27.78
N ASN A 393 -2.70 -13.86 -28.67
CA ASN A 393 -3.63 -12.80 -28.32
C ASN A 393 -4.87 -13.34 -27.60
N ILE A 394 -5.44 -14.45 -28.06
CA ILE A 394 -6.56 -15.13 -27.41
C ILE A 394 -6.16 -15.59 -26.00
N THR A 395 -5.01 -16.25 -25.87
CA THR A 395 -4.49 -16.69 -24.56
C THR A 395 -4.28 -15.51 -23.62
N LYS A 396 -3.71 -14.42 -24.11
CA LYS A 396 -3.51 -13.20 -23.32
C LYS A 396 -4.84 -12.60 -22.87
N ALA A 397 -5.84 -12.53 -23.75
CA ALA A 397 -7.17 -11.99 -23.42
C ALA A 397 -7.92 -12.84 -22.39
N ILE A 398 -7.84 -14.19 -22.55
CA ILE A 398 -8.41 -15.12 -21.56
C ILE A 398 -7.71 -14.96 -20.20
N ASN A 399 -6.38 -14.88 -20.17
CA ASN A 399 -5.62 -14.67 -18.94
C ASN A 399 -5.96 -13.32 -18.27
N THR A 400 -6.13 -12.26 -19.06
CA THR A 400 -6.56 -10.95 -18.57
C THR A 400 -7.97 -11.02 -17.97
N TYR A 401 -8.90 -11.73 -18.61
CA TYR A 401 -10.23 -11.92 -18.07
C TYR A 401 -10.22 -12.80 -16.81
N ALA A 402 -9.43 -13.87 -16.78
CA ALA A 402 -9.26 -14.72 -15.60
C ALA A 402 -8.68 -13.97 -14.40
N ALA A 403 -7.79 -13.00 -14.66
CA ALA A 403 -7.23 -12.13 -13.62
C ALA A 403 -8.17 -11.00 -13.18
N SER A 404 -9.31 -10.81 -13.87
CA SER A 404 -10.24 -9.73 -13.54
C SER A 404 -10.93 -9.95 -12.18
N THR A 405 -11.33 -8.85 -11.55
CA THR A 405 -12.05 -8.86 -10.26
C THR A 405 -13.39 -9.56 -10.34
N ASP A 406 -14.01 -9.67 -11.53
CA ASP A 406 -15.27 -10.38 -11.74
C ASP A 406 -15.20 -11.89 -11.39
N ILE A 407 -14.04 -12.50 -11.61
CA ILE A 407 -13.81 -13.95 -11.39
C ILE A 407 -12.94 -14.19 -10.17
N ASN A 408 -11.90 -13.38 -10.01
CA ASN A 408 -10.80 -13.65 -9.10
C ASN A 408 -11.01 -13.08 -7.69
N GLN A 409 -12.26 -13.07 -7.20
CA GLN A 409 -12.62 -12.65 -5.84
C GLN A 409 -13.66 -13.60 -5.24
N PHE A 410 -13.89 -13.51 -3.91
CA PHE A 410 -14.96 -14.27 -3.26
C PHE A 410 -16.32 -13.90 -3.86
N GLY A 411 -17.11 -14.95 -4.20
CA GLY A 411 -18.39 -14.77 -4.88
C GLY A 411 -18.27 -14.43 -6.38
N GLY A 412 -17.07 -14.41 -6.94
CA GLY A 412 -16.84 -14.25 -8.37
C GLY A 412 -17.56 -15.33 -9.18
N ARG A 413 -18.08 -14.94 -10.35
CA ARG A 413 -18.82 -15.85 -11.23
C ARG A 413 -18.23 -15.84 -12.63
N LEU A 414 -17.81 -17.02 -13.10
CA LEU A 414 -17.45 -17.19 -14.51
C LEU A 414 -18.72 -17.08 -15.37
N LYS A 415 -18.79 -16.02 -16.20
CA LYS A 415 -19.88 -15.84 -17.17
C LYS A 415 -19.41 -16.27 -18.54
N TYR A 416 -19.97 -17.36 -19.06
CA TYR A 416 -19.61 -17.90 -20.36
C TYR A 416 -19.77 -16.87 -21.51
N SER A 417 -20.83 -16.07 -21.48
CA SER A 417 -21.04 -15.00 -22.46
C SER A 417 -19.95 -13.93 -22.45
N LYS A 418 -19.46 -13.53 -21.25
CA LYS A 418 -18.32 -12.59 -21.17
C LYS A 418 -17.03 -13.20 -21.69
N LEU A 419 -16.77 -14.48 -21.40
CA LEU A 419 -15.61 -15.18 -21.91
C LEU A 419 -15.61 -15.24 -23.45
N LEU A 420 -16.78 -15.56 -24.05
CA LEU A 420 -16.92 -15.55 -25.50
C LEU A 420 -16.70 -14.14 -26.08
N ASN A 421 -17.29 -13.10 -25.46
CA ASN A 421 -17.12 -11.72 -25.94
C ASN A 421 -15.65 -11.28 -25.89
N VAL A 422 -14.89 -11.65 -24.87
CA VAL A 422 -13.45 -11.34 -24.75
C VAL A 422 -12.67 -11.95 -25.94
N ILE A 423 -13.05 -13.14 -26.39
CA ILE A 423 -12.42 -13.81 -27.54
C ILE A 423 -12.89 -13.17 -28.86
N CYS A 424 -14.18 -12.87 -28.99
CA CYS A 424 -14.75 -12.31 -30.21
C CYS A 424 -14.31 -10.86 -30.47
N LEU A 425 -14.20 -10.04 -29.41
CA LEU A 425 -13.79 -8.63 -29.52
C LEU A 425 -12.33 -8.45 -30.02
N LEU A 426 -11.48 -9.46 -29.86
CA LEU A 426 -10.12 -9.43 -30.44
C LEU A 426 -10.13 -9.37 -31.98
N TYR A 427 -11.23 -9.77 -32.61
CA TYR A 427 -11.40 -9.81 -34.05
C TYR A 427 -12.10 -8.56 -34.61
N THR A 428 -12.88 -7.87 -33.78
CA THR A 428 -13.71 -6.72 -34.20
C THR A 428 -13.07 -5.36 -33.93
N SER A 429 -11.96 -5.28 -33.19
CA SER A 429 -11.30 -4.01 -32.88
C SER A 429 -10.60 -3.32 -34.07
N ASP A 430 -10.40 -4.05 -35.18
CA ASP A 430 -9.82 -3.49 -36.42
C ASP A 430 -10.89 -3.14 -37.47
N ALA A 431 -12.18 -3.46 -37.20
CA ALA A 431 -13.31 -3.21 -38.09
C ALA A 431 -14.27 -2.10 -37.58
N ALA A 432 -13.88 -1.38 -36.53
CA ALA A 432 -14.74 -0.35 -35.94
C ALA A 432 -14.66 1.04 -36.64
N ASP A 433 -13.99 1.14 -37.78
CA ASP A 433 -13.95 2.35 -38.62
C ASP A 433 -14.89 2.30 -39.82
N GLU A 434 -15.69 1.26 -39.99
CA GLU A 434 -16.77 1.26 -40.99
C GLU A 434 -18.14 1.05 -40.32
N GLU A 435 -18.90 2.14 -40.28
CA GLU A 435 -20.33 2.14 -39.98
C GLU A 435 -21.05 1.10 -40.84
N ASP A 436 -21.68 0.11 -40.21
CA ASP A 436 -23.04 -0.29 -40.59
C ASP A 436 -23.71 -1.14 -39.53
N SER A 437 -24.93 -0.74 -39.21
CA SER A 437 -25.90 -1.35 -38.29
C SER A 437 -26.08 -2.84 -38.55
N VAL A 438 -25.71 -3.70 -37.59
CA VAL A 438 -26.19 -5.09 -37.55
C VAL A 438 -27.34 -5.21 -36.56
N ASP A 439 -28.52 -5.35 -37.11
CA ASP A 439 -29.76 -5.74 -36.42
C ASP A 439 -29.56 -7.12 -35.74
N LEU A 440 -29.46 -7.12 -34.42
CA LEU A 440 -29.46 -8.34 -33.61
C LEU A 440 -30.93 -8.81 -33.41
N GLY A 441 -31.43 -9.50 -34.42
CA GLY A 441 -32.68 -10.24 -34.37
C GLY A 441 -32.68 -11.22 -33.19
N GLY A 442 -33.57 -10.93 -32.22
CA GLY A 442 -33.76 -11.73 -31.03
C GLY A 442 -34.14 -13.18 -31.32
N ARG A 443 -33.47 -14.14 -30.67
CA ARG A 443 -34.05 -15.44 -30.34
C ARG A 443 -34.08 -15.63 -28.83
N ARG A 444 -35.25 -15.51 -28.27
CA ARG A 444 -35.59 -16.10 -26.96
C ARG A 444 -35.40 -17.62 -27.05
N ILE A 445 -34.68 -18.19 -26.13
CA ILE A 445 -34.78 -19.60 -25.78
C ILE A 445 -35.29 -19.64 -24.34
N ILE A 446 -36.41 -20.37 -24.21
CA ILE A 446 -37.17 -20.68 -23.00
C ILE A 446 -36.34 -21.49 -22.03
#